data_4814629d3e5928669e0798b7bdf6cb94
#
_entry.id   4814629d3e5928669e0798b7bdf6cb94
#
_cell.length_a   1.000
_cell.length_b   1.000
_cell.length_c   1.000
_cell.angle_alpha   90.00
_cell.angle_beta   90.00
_cell.angle_gamma   90.00
#
_symmetry.space_group_name_H-M   'P 1'
#
loop_
_entity.id
_entity.type
_entity.pdbx_description
1 polymer ?
#
loop_
_entity_poly.entity_id
_entity_poly.type
_entity_poly.pdbx_seq_one_letter_code
_entity_poly.pdbx_strand_id
1 'polypeptide(L)'
;MKAMLTSSLGGAIKMNGKRIPDVLIQQNGLLDKLKSIWPQDARVLIVCANPDNHEKNDGVSACLKEALSMSELGVSYLAQCDDRNPDIIENLPDMDVIILAGGHVPTQNKFMKQLRLKERLSEFKGILVAWSAGSMNCAEVVYAGPELEGEALDPLYERWIPGLGITNINIYPHFQKLRDEYLDGMRLIEDITFEDSVGHEIIALNDGSYIMIENGQTTLYGEAYRIKDRQLTQLCKDGECIIL
;
A
#
# COMPACT_ATOMS: atom_id res chain seq x y z
N MET A 1 -16.50 -3.97 -4.78
CA MET A 1 -15.16 -4.27 -4.23
C MET A 1 -15.05 -3.66 -2.83
N LYS A 2 -14.41 -4.37 -1.89
CA LYS A 2 -13.93 -3.80 -0.61
C LYS A 2 -12.45 -3.52 -0.74
N ALA A 3 -11.93 -2.46 -0.11
CA ALA A 3 -10.51 -2.18 -0.15
C ALA A 3 -9.94 -1.88 1.25
N MET A 4 -8.82 -2.49 1.58
CA MET A 4 -8.03 -2.23 2.78
C MET A 4 -6.67 -1.68 2.37
N LEU A 5 -6.43 -0.41 2.67
CA LEU A 5 -5.22 0.32 2.32
C LEU A 5 -4.39 0.53 3.59
N THR A 6 -3.23 -0.11 3.69
CA THR A 6 -2.44 -0.13 4.92
C THR A 6 -1.10 0.59 4.75
N SER A 7 -0.57 1.13 5.84
CA SER A 7 0.83 1.56 5.88
C SER A 7 1.75 0.34 5.73
N SER A 8 1.54 -0.66 6.55
CA SER A 8 2.25 -1.95 6.51
C SER A 8 1.27 -3.07 6.80
N LEU A 9 1.41 -4.18 6.10
CA LEU A 9 0.64 -5.39 6.38
C LEU A 9 1.32 -6.28 7.44
N GLY A 10 2.61 -6.07 7.71
CA GLY A 10 3.42 -6.97 8.52
C GLY A 10 3.75 -8.26 7.78
N GLY A 11 3.58 -9.39 8.43
CA GLY A 11 3.78 -10.71 7.82
C GLY A 11 5.25 -11.12 7.64
N ALA A 12 6.19 -10.31 8.11
CA ALA A 12 7.61 -10.63 8.05
C ALA A 12 8.44 -9.87 9.09
N ILE A 13 9.42 -10.55 9.66
CA ILE A 13 10.51 -9.95 10.42
C ILE A 13 11.84 -10.10 9.66
N LYS A 14 12.78 -9.16 9.88
CA LYS A 14 14.12 -9.27 9.33
C LYS A 14 15.07 -9.83 10.38
N MET A 15 15.68 -10.98 10.11
CA MET A 15 16.73 -11.57 10.93
C MET A 15 17.95 -11.89 10.06
N ASN A 16 19.11 -11.37 10.43
CA ASN A 16 20.38 -11.59 9.69
C ASN A 16 20.25 -11.29 8.18
N GLY A 17 19.53 -10.22 7.83
CA GLY A 17 19.32 -9.82 6.43
C GLY A 17 18.27 -10.65 5.67
N LYS A 18 17.74 -11.71 6.28
CA LYS A 18 16.68 -12.54 5.67
C LYS A 18 15.30 -12.12 6.16
N ARG A 19 14.33 -12.21 5.26
CA ARG A 19 12.91 -12.05 5.58
C ARG A 19 12.38 -13.38 6.09
N ILE A 20 11.84 -13.39 7.31
CA ILE A 20 11.23 -14.57 7.96
C ILE A 20 9.73 -14.29 8.07
N PRO A 21 8.85 -15.22 7.64
CA PRO A 21 7.42 -15.10 7.80
C PRO A 21 7.01 -14.92 9.27
N ASP A 22 6.02 -14.08 9.49
CA ASP A 22 5.39 -13.84 10.78
C ASP A 22 3.90 -13.55 10.57
N VAL A 23 3.11 -13.53 11.64
CA VAL A 23 1.71 -13.12 11.56
C VAL A 23 1.56 -11.70 11.04
N LEU A 24 0.44 -11.42 10.39
CA LEU A 24 0.09 -10.05 9.97
C LEU A 24 -0.11 -9.15 11.20
N ILE A 25 0.03 -7.85 11.01
CA ILE A 25 -0.18 -6.85 12.07
C ILE A 25 -1.57 -7.01 12.68
N GLN A 26 -1.63 -7.05 14.03
CA GLN A 26 -2.89 -7.13 14.78
C GLN A 26 -3.33 -5.76 15.34
N GLN A 27 -2.40 -4.81 15.37
CA GLN A 27 -2.65 -3.45 15.89
C GLN A 27 -3.87 -2.82 15.21
N ASN A 28 -4.65 -2.06 15.96
CA ASN A 28 -5.90 -1.42 15.53
C ASN A 28 -6.95 -2.38 14.94
N GLY A 29 -6.86 -3.67 15.29
CA GLY A 29 -7.77 -4.70 14.78
C GLY A 29 -7.60 -5.01 13.29
N LEU A 30 -6.43 -4.69 12.68
CA LEU A 30 -6.18 -4.88 11.26
C LEU A 30 -6.42 -6.34 10.83
N LEU A 31 -5.79 -7.30 11.52
CA LEU A 31 -5.95 -8.71 11.19
C LEU A 31 -7.39 -9.19 11.39
N ASP A 32 -8.05 -8.78 12.49
CA ASP A 32 -9.43 -9.16 12.76
C ASP A 32 -10.39 -8.60 11.70
N LYS A 33 -10.16 -7.34 11.29
CA LYS A 33 -10.92 -6.73 10.19
C LYS A 33 -10.69 -7.47 8.88
N LEU A 34 -9.46 -7.84 8.57
CA LEU A 34 -9.14 -8.61 7.38
C LEU A 34 -9.79 -10.01 7.43
N LYS A 35 -9.72 -10.72 8.56
CA LYS A 35 -10.40 -12.01 8.77
C LYS A 35 -11.91 -11.91 8.55
N SER A 36 -12.53 -10.83 9.00
CA SER A 36 -13.98 -10.61 8.85
C SER A 36 -14.48 -10.49 7.41
N ILE A 37 -13.61 -10.18 6.48
CA ILE A 37 -13.93 -10.02 5.06
C ILE A 37 -13.27 -11.07 4.17
N TRP A 38 -12.28 -11.83 4.68
CA TRP A 38 -11.50 -12.80 3.90
C TRP A 38 -12.35 -14.00 3.52
N PRO A 39 -12.36 -14.41 2.23
CA PRO A 39 -13.07 -15.60 1.81
C PRO A 39 -12.42 -16.88 2.36
N GLN A 40 -13.22 -17.92 2.58
CA GLN A 40 -12.68 -19.23 2.84
C GLN A 40 -11.93 -19.72 1.59
N ASP A 41 -10.70 -20.25 1.78
CA ASP A 41 -9.88 -20.81 0.71
C ASP A 41 -9.68 -19.85 -0.48
N ALA A 42 -9.34 -18.60 -0.20
CA ALA A 42 -9.23 -17.51 -1.17
C ALA A 42 -8.26 -17.80 -2.33
N ARG A 43 -8.62 -17.34 -3.52
CA ARG A 43 -7.73 -17.24 -4.68
C ARG A 43 -7.12 -15.85 -4.69
N VAL A 44 -5.80 -15.76 -4.55
CA VAL A 44 -5.07 -14.51 -4.33
C VAL A 44 -4.15 -14.19 -5.50
N LEU A 45 -4.21 -12.97 -6.01
CA LEU A 45 -3.25 -12.42 -6.98
C LEU A 45 -2.45 -11.29 -6.34
N ILE A 46 -1.11 -11.39 -6.36
CA ILE A 46 -0.21 -10.34 -5.90
C ILE A 46 0.30 -9.56 -7.11
N VAL A 47 0.15 -8.25 -7.13
CA VAL A 47 0.80 -7.35 -8.10
C VAL A 47 2.07 -6.79 -7.47
N CYS A 48 3.22 -7.13 -8.05
CA CYS A 48 4.53 -6.74 -7.54
C CYS A 48 4.82 -5.25 -7.75
N ALA A 49 5.57 -4.66 -6.83
CA ALA A 49 5.92 -3.24 -6.92
C ALA A 49 7.16 -2.95 -7.79
N ASN A 50 8.10 -3.88 -7.82
CA ASN A 50 9.29 -3.80 -8.67
C ASN A 50 9.26 -5.00 -9.63
N PRO A 51 8.62 -4.89 -10.80
CA PRO A 51 8.29 -6.03 -11.65
C PRO A 51 9.52 -6.78 -12.16
N ASP A 52 10.67 -6.13 -12.30
CA ASP A 52 11.93 -6.69 -12.78
C ASP A 52 12.80 -7.33 -11.67
N ASN A 53 12.45 -7.13 -10.39
CA ASN A 53 13.22 -7.70 -9.28
C ASN A 53 12.66 -9.07 -8.86
N HIS A 54 12.90 -10.08 -9.70
CA HIS A 54 12.30 -11.41 -9.58
C HIS A 54 12.63 -12.10 -8.26
N GLU A 55 13.89 -12.06 -7.82
CA GLU A 55 14.30 -12.68 -6.55
C GLU A 55 13.54 -12.08 -5.35
N LYS A 56 13.42 -10.76 -5.34
CA LYS A 56 12.66 -10.06 -4.29
C LYS A 56 11.17 -10.41 -4.37
N ASN A 57 10.60 -10.45 -5.58
CA ASN A 57 9.19 -10.77 -5.80
C ASN A 57 8.87 -12.20 -5.33
N ASP A 58 9.70 -13.17 -5.70
CA ASP A 58 9.55 -14.57 -5.29
C ASP A 58 9.65 -14.72 -3.77
N GLY A 59 10.63 -14.04 -3.15
CA GLY A 59 10.78 -14.03 -1.69
C GLY A 59 9.63 -13.37 -0.95
N VAL A 60 9.08 -12.28 -1.48
CA VAL A 60 7.89 -11.61 -0.92
C VAL A 60 6.66 -12.50 -1.02
N SER A 61 6.42 -13.12 -2.17
CA SER A 61 5.26 -13.99 -2.39
C SER A 61 5.32 -15.23 -1.51
N ALA A 62 6.47 -15.88 -1.41
CA ALA A 62 6.67 -17.05 -0.56
C ALA A 62 6.43 -16.69 0.92
N CYS A 63 7.06 -15.60 1.39
CA CYS A 63 6.90 -15.12 2.76
C CYS A 63 5.44 -14.74 3.08
N LEU A 64 4.76 -14.04 2.16
CA LEU A 64 3.37 -13.66 2.34
C LEU A 64 2.44 -14.86 2.38
N LYS A 65 2.67 -15.89 1.56
CA LYS A 65 1.89 -17.12 1.59
C LYS A 65 1.93 -17.77 2.98
N GLU A 66 3.11 -17.86 3.58
CA GLU A 66 3.27 -18.39 4.93
C GLU A 66 2.65 -17.48 5.99
N ALA A 67 2.84 -16.16 5.86
CA ALA A 67 2.24 -15.17 6.77
C ALA A 67 0.70 -15.22 6.77
N LEU A 68 0.08 -15.37 5.61
CA LEU A 68 -1.37 -15.54 5.49
C LEU A 68 -1.83 -16.82 6.21
N SER A 69 -1.10 -17.92 6.03
CA SER A 69 -1.38 -19.19 6.73
C SER A 69 -1.23 -19.05 8.25
N MET A 70 -0.14 -18.45 8.73
CA MET A 70 0.10 -18.18 10.16
C MET A 70 -0.98 -17.27 10.77
N SER A 71 -1.57 -16.40 9.93
CA SER A 71 -2.65 -15.48 10.28
C SER A 71 -4.04 -16.11 10.15
N GLU A 72 -4.14 -17.42 9.86
CA GLU A 72 -5.40 -18.16 9.66
C GLU A 72 -6.27 -17.60 8.51
N LEU A 73 -5.63 -17.04 7.49
CA LEU A 73 -6.27 -16.60 6.27
C LEU A 73 -6.09 -17.69 5.20
N GLY A 74 -7.15 -18.47 4.96
CA GLY A 74 -7.12 -19.59 4.03
C GLY A 74 -6.82 -19.15 2.58
N VAL A 75 -5.87 -19.82 1.93
CA VAL A 75 -5.47 -19.55 0.54
C VAL A 75 -5.40 -20.87 -0.23
N SER A 76 -6.28 -21.04 -1.21
CA SER A 76 -6.29 -22.20 -2.11
C SER A 76 -5.38 -22.02 -3.32
N TYR A 77 -5.21 -20.78 -3.77
CA TYR A 77 -4.36 -20.42 -4.91
C TYR A 77 -3.71 -19.08 -4.66
N LEU A 78 -2.40 -18.98 -4.90
CA LEU A 78 -1.67 -17.74 -4.85
C LEU A 78 -0.76 -17.62 -6.07
N ALA A 79 -0.93 -16.54 -6.81
CA ALA A 79 -0.10 -16.18 -7.94
C ALA A 79 0.48 -14.77 -7.76
N GLN A 80 1.63 -14.53 -8.37
CA GLN A 80 2.21 -13.19 -8.46
C GLN A 80 2.25 -12.73 -9.90
N CYS A 81 2.04 -11.44 -10.10
CA CYS A 81 2.12 -10.74 -11.37
C CYS A 81 3.35 -9.83 -11.34
N ASP A 82 4.33 -10.13 -12.18
CA ASP A 82 5.50 -9.30 -12.44
C ASP A 82 5.80 -9.27 -13.96
N ASP A 83 6.95 -8.79 -14.41
CA ASP A 83 7.25 -8.66 -15.85
C ASP A 83 7.49 -10.00 -16.55
N ARG A 84 7.68 -11.11 -15.82
CA ARG A 84 7.77 -12.47 -16.39
C ARG A 84 6.42 -13.02 -16.85
N ASN A 85 5.32 -12.55 -16.24
CA ASN A 85 3.99 -13.10 -16.48
C ASN A 85 2.87 -12.04 -16.38
N PRO A 86 2.98 -10.90 -17.08
CA PRO A 86 2.00 -9.81 -16.97
C PRO A 86 0.59 -10.25 -17.37
N ASP A 87 0.47 -11.25 -18.24
CA ASP A 87 -0.81 -11.78 -18.71
C ASP A 87 -1.61 -12.50 -17.61
N ILE A 88 -1.00 -12.83 -16.46
CA ILE A 88 -1.72 -13.45 -15.35
C ILE A 88 -2.82 -12.54 -14.79
N ILE A 89 -2.72 -11.23 -15.04
CA ILE A 89 -3.75 -10.26 -14.67
C ILE A 89 -5.10 -10.51 -15.37
N GLU A 90 -5.11 -11.23 -16.47
CA GLU A 90 -6.34 -11.63 -17.17
C GLU A 90 -7.21 -12.56 -16.30
N ASN A 91 -6.59 -13.27 -15.35
CA ASN A 91 -7.29 -14.15 -14.42
C ASN A 91 -7.92 -13.38 -13.23
N LEU A 92 -7.80 -12.04 -13.18
CA LEU A 92 -8.36 -11.24 -12.09
C LEU A 92 -9.84 -11.50 -11.82
N PRO A 93 -10.70 -11.72 -12.83
CA PRO A 93 -12.12 -12.06 -12.60
C PRO A 93 -12.35 -13.35 -11.78
N ASP A 94 -11.38 -14.27 -11.80
CA ASP A 94 -11.44 -15.54 -11.08
C ASP A 94 -10.76 -15.48 -9.70
N MET A 95 -10.26 -14.30 -9.29
CA MET A 95 -9.61 -14.08 -7.99
C MET A 95 -10.60 -13.51 -6.99
N ASP A 96 -10.45 -13.94 -5.74
CA ASP A 96 -11.21 -13.40 -4.61
C ASP A 96 -10.52 -12.17 -4.02
N VAL A 97 -9.18 -12.16 -4.04
CA VAL A 97 -8.35 -11.12 -3.45
C VAL A 97 -7.25 -10.68 -4.41
N ILE A 98 -7.11 -9.39 -4.60
CA ILE A 98 -5.93 -8.78 -5.21
C ILE A 98 -5.12 -8.07 -4.14
N ILE A 99 -3.81 -8.28 -4.16
CA ILE A 99 -2.86 -7.65 -3.22
C ILE A 99 -1.90 -6.76 -4.00
N LEU A 100 -1.84 -5.48 -3.67
CA LEU A 100 -0.89 -4.53 -4.24
C LEU A 100 0.30 -4.39 -3.29
N ALA A 101 1.46 -4.88 -3.72
CA ALA A 101 2.65 -4.93 -2.89
C ALA A 101 3.27 -3.53 -2.64
N GLY A 102 4.06 -3.41 -1.58
CA GLY A 102 4.87 -2.22 -1.31
C GLY A 102 6.21 -2.22 -2.04
N GLY A 103 6.71 -1.04 -2.38
CA GLY A 103 7.97 -0.80 -3.05
C GLY A 103 8.09 0.65 -3.51
N HIS A 104 8.74 0.92 -4.63
CA HIS A 104 8.88 2.26 -5.19
C HIS A 104 7.60 2.67 -5.95
N VAL A 105 7.01 3.81 -5.56
CA VAL A 105 5.69 4.25 -6.04
C VAL A 105 5.64 4.47 -7.55
N PRO A 106 6.55 5.25 -8.18
CA PRO A 106 6.51 5.47 -9.63
C PRO A 106 6.73 4.19 -10.45
N THR A 107 7.63 3.31 -9.99
CA THR A 107 7.90 2.03 -10.67
C THR A 107 6.66 1.14 -10.69
N GLN A 108 6.01 0.99 -9.54
CA GLN A 108 4.77 0.22 -9.46
C GLN A 108 3.64 0.85 -10.27
N ASN A 109 3.49 2.18 -10.21
CA ASN A 109 2.48 2.91 -10.98
C ASN A 109 2.61 2.66 -12.48
N LYS A 110 3.85 2.73 -13.01
CA LYS A 110 4.14 2.41 -14.41
C LYS A 110 3.72 0.99 -14.78
N PHE A 111 4.04 0.01 -13.93
CA PHE A 111 3.66 -1.37 -14.16
C PHE A 111 2.13 -1.57 -14.12
N MET A 112 1.44 -0.98 -13.15
CA MET A 112 -0.02 -1.02 -13.07
C MET A 112 -0.70 -0.42 -14.31
N LYS A 113 -0.14 0.65 -14.88
CA LYS A 113 -0.61 1.22 -16.16
C LYS A 113 -0.42 0.26 -17.34
N GLN A 114 0.72 -0.43 -17.41
CA GLN A 114 0.98 -1.46 -18.43
C GLN A 114 -0.05 -2.60 -18.35
N LEU A 115 -0.41 -3.01 -17.11
CA LEU A 115 -1.43 -4.02 -16.85
C LEU A 115 -2.86 -3.53 -17.11
N ARG A 116 -3.06 -2.24 -17.37
CA ARG A 116 -4.40 -1.61 -17.43
C ARG A 116 -5.22 -1.91 -16.17
N LEU A 117 -4.55 -1.84 -15.00
CA LEU A 117 -5.13 -2.33 -13.76
C LEU A 117 -6.34 -1.48 -13.32
N LYS A 118 -6.34 -0.17 -13.58
CA LYS A 118 -7.46 0.72 -13.25
C LYS A 118 -8.77 0.24 -13.87
N GLU A 119 -8.76 -0.07 -15.16
CA GLU A 119 -9.92 -0.54 -15.90
C GLU A 119 -10.41 -1.89 -15.38
N ARG A 120 -9.48 -2.80 -15.11
CA ARG A 120 -9.80 -4.15 -14.61
C ARG A 120 -10.41 -4.11 -13.20
N LEU A 121 -9.90 -3.24 -12.33
CA LEU A 121 -10.42 -3.08 -10.97
C LEU A 121 -11.82 -2.47 -10.95
N SER A 122 -12.25 -1.73 -11.97
CA SER A 122 -13.62 -1.21 -12.06
C SER A 122 -14.68 -2.31 -12.12
N GLU A 123 -14.33 -3.48 -12.66
CA GLU A 123 -15.20 -4.65 -12.78
C GLU A 123 -14.98 -5.68 -11.65
N PHE A 124 -13.86 -5.60 -10.94
CA PHE A 124 -13.52 -6.53 -9.87
C PHE A 124 -14.45 -6.37 -8.67
N LYS A 125 -14.98 -7.47 -8.15
CA LYS A 125 -15.95 -7.48 -7.04
C LYS A 125 -15.37 -8.01 -5.72
N GLY A 126 -14.15 -8.56 -5.76
CA GLY A 126 -13.47 -9.13 -4.61
C GLY A 126 -12.93 -8.10 -3.63
N ILE A 127 -11.86 -8.48 -2.97
CA ILE A 127 -11.18 -7.67 -1.95
C ILE A 127 -9.84 -7.17 -2.51
N LEU A 128 -9.60 -5.87 -2.38
CA LEU A 128 -8.31 -5.26 -2.63
C LEU A 128 -7.62 -5.04 -1.28
N VAL A 129 -6.41 -5.57 -1.14
CA VAL A 129 -5.52 -5.31 0.00
C VAL A 129 -4.26 -4.64 -0.53
N ALA A 130 -3.85 -3.54 0.05
CA ALA A 130 -2.65 -2.84 -0.38
C ALA A 130 -1.79 -2.43 0.82
N TRP A 131 -0.47 -2.39 0.63
CA TRP A 131 0.43 -1.83 1.63
C TRP A 131 1.47 -0.91 1.02
N SER A 132 1.86 0.14 1.75
CA SER A 132 2.91 1.10 1.36
C SER A 132 2.64 1.67 -0.04
N ALA A 133 3.56 1.54 -0.99
CA ALA A 133 3.39 2.02 -2.37
C ALA A 133 2.09 1.54 -3.03
N GLY A 134 1.66 0.30 -2.76
CA GLY A 134 0.39 -0.23 -3.26
C GLY A 134 -0.81 0.59 -2.76
N SER A 135 -0.79 1.00 -1.49
CA SER A 135 -1.82 1.86 -0.90
C SER A 135 -1.78 3.27 -1.50
N MET A 136 -0.59 3.84 -1.70
CA MET A 136 -0.41 5.16 -2.33
C MET A 136 -0.97 5.18 -3.75
N ASN A 137 -0.67 4.15 -4.55
CA ASN A 137 -1.14 4.03 -5.93
C ASN A 137 -2.66 3.83 -6.07
N CYS A 138 -3.38 3.57 -4.97
CA CYS A 138 -4.85 3.50 -4.96
C CYS A 138 -5.52 4.87 -5.11
N ALA A 139 -4.83 5.99 -4.87
CA ALA A 139 -5.38 7.32 -5.06
C ALA A 139 -5.70 7.61 -6.54
N GLU A 140 -6.61 8.56 -6.80
CA GLU A 140 -6.86 9.07 -8.15
C GLU A 140 -5.66 9.90 -8.66
N VAL A 141 -5.16 10.79 -7.80
CA VAL A 141 -3.91 11.51 -7.99
C VAL A 141 -3.00 11.10 -6.84
N VAL A 142 -1.91 10.45 -7.16
CA VAL A 142 -0.98 9.85 -6.19
C VAL A 142 0.10 10.86 -5.82
N TYR A 143 0.32 11.09 -4.53
CA TYR A 143 1.53 11.73 -4.08
C TYR A 143 2.70 10.74 -4.18
N ALA A 144 3.53 10.89 -5.19
CA ALA A 144 4.77 10.13 -5.38
C ALA A 144 5.93 10.93 -4.77
N GLY A 145 5.96 11.03 -3.45
CA GLY A 145 7.09 11.65 -2.75
C GLY A 145 8.41 10.97 -3.12
N PRO A 146 9.54 11.69 -3.11
CA PRO A 146 10.83 11.10 -3.45
C PRO A 146 11.25 10.08 -2.40
N GLU A 147 11.78 8.96 -2.87
CA GLU A 147 12.19 7.81 -2.04
C GLU A 147 13.66 7.43 -2.29
N LEU A 148 14.20 7.71 -3.47
CA LEU A 148 15.56 7.34 -3.88
C LEU A 148 16.47 8.55 -3.95
N GLU A 149 17.77 8.31 -3.72
CA GLU A 149 18.80 9.34 -3.82
C GLU A 149 18.74 10.04 -5.19
N GLY A 150 18.76 11.37 -5.17
CA GLY A 150 18.67 12.23 -6.34
C GLY A 150 17.25 12.64 -6.74
N GLU A 151 16.21 11.91 -6.34
CA GLU A 151 14.82 12.21 -6.74
C GLU A 151 14.31 13.53 -6.15
N ALA A 152 14.76 13.89 -4.95
CA ALA A 152 14.35 15.15 -4.33
C ALA A 152 14.95 16.37 -5.03
N LEU A 153 16.09 16.21 -5.68
CA LEU A 153 16.82 17.25 -6.40
C LEU A 153 16.50 17.30 -7.91
N ASP A 154 15.89 16.27 -8.46
CA ASP A 154 15.54 16.21 -9.88
C ASP A 154 14.33 17.11 -10.18
N PRO A 155 14.52 18.20 -10.97
CA PRO A 155 13.43 19.11 -11.33
C PRO A 155 12.39 18.48 -12.27
N LEU A 156 12.68 17.30 -12.83
CA LEU A 156 11.78 16.54 -13.71
C LEU A 156 11.03 15.44 -12.94
N TYR A 157 11.31 15.24 -11.67
CA TYR A 157 10.61 14.25 -10.86
C TYR A 157 9.16 14.66 -10.61
N GLU A 158 8.23 13.85 -11.08
CA GLU A 158 6.79 14.11 -10.94
C GLU A 158 6.29 13.71 -9.55
N ARG A 159 6.06 14.70 -8.69
CA ARG A 159 5.52 14.51 -7.32
C ARG A 159 4.08 13.98 -7.31
N TRP A 160 3.33 14.32 -8.33
CA TRP A 160 1.89 13.99 -8.42
C TRP A 160 1.62 13.29 -9.74
N ILE A 161 1.21 12.02 -9.66
CA ILE A 161 0.99 11.16 -10.83
C ILE A 161 -0.40 10.56 -10.82
N PRO A 162 -1.01 10.24 -11.99
CA PRO A 162 -2.31 9.57 -12.04
C PRO A 162 -2.23 8.15 -11.47
N GLY A 163 -3.17 7.79 -10.57
CA GLY A 163 -3.25 6.47 -9.96
C GLY A 163 -4.48 5.67 -10.34
N LEU A 164 -4.84 4.69 -9.50
CA LEU A 164 -5.91 3.73 -9.76
C LEU A 164 -7.31 4.33 -9.57
N GLY A 165 -7.48 5.40 -8.80
CA GLY A 165 -8.78 6.03 -8.57
C GLY A 165 -9.72 5.20 -7.68
N ILE A 166 -9.17 4.40 -6.78
CA ILE A 166 -9.94 3.67 -5.76
C ILE A 166 -10.41 4.61 -4.64
N THR A 167 -9.62 5.65 -4.39
CA THR A 167 -9.88 6.69 -3.39
C THR A 167 -9.33 8.03 -3.85
N ASN A 168 -9.79 9.12 -3.22
CA ASN A 168 -9.21 10.46 -3.38
C ASN A 168 -8.21 10.80 -2.26
N ILE A 169 -7.88 9.82 -1.41
CA ILE A 169 -7.00 10.03 -0.27
C ILE A 169 -5.56 9.72 -0.68
N ASN A 170 -4.67 10.68 -0.51
CA ASN A 170 -3.24 10.49 -0.64
C ASN A 170 -2.67 9.94 0.66
N ILE A 171 -2.22 8.70 0.63
CA ILE A 171 -1.63 8.01 1.78
C ILE A 171 -0.11 8.23 1.77
N TYR A 172 0.46 8.57 2.93
CA TYR A 172 1.89 8.56 3.19
C TYR A 172 2.19 7.51 4.26
N PRO A 173 2.72 6.34 3.89
CA PRO A 173 2.93 5.23 4.82
C PRO A 173 4.19 5.40 5.67
N HIS A 174 4.34 4.56 6.69
CA HIS A 174 5.54 4.46 7.54
C HIS A 174 5.90 5.77 8.25
N PHE A 175 4.95 6.65 8.52
CA PHE A 175 5.18 8.00 9.01
C PHE A 175 6.05 8.03 10.28
N GLN A 176 5.84 7.11 11.23
CA GLN A 176 6.65 7.02 12.44
C GLN A 176 8.14 6.74 12.20
N LYS A 177 8.50 6.22 11.02
CA LYS A 177 9.90 5.97 10.63
C LYS A 177 10.46 7.11 9.78
N LEU A 178 9.61 7.67 8.90
CA LEU A 178 10.03 8.64 7.89
C LEU A 178 10.04 10.08 8.41
N ARG A 179 9.36 10.37 9.51
CA ARG A 179 9.20 11.71 10.03
C ARG A 179 10.51 12.43 10.38
N ASP A 180 11.53 11.67 10.77
CA ASP A 180 12.83 12.20 11.19
C ASP A 180 13.93 11.86 10.17
N GLU A 181 13.57 11.31 9.00
CA GLU A 181 14.51 10.90 7.95
C GLU A 181 14.90 12.05 7.03
N TYR A 182 16.05 11.88 6.37
CA TYR A 182 16.62 12.81 5.40
C TYR A 182 16.79 12.14 4.05
N LEU A 183 16.55 12.90 2.99
CA LEU A 183 16.84 12.50 1.61
C LEU A 183 17.54 13.68 0.88
N ASP A 184 18.65 13.42 0.21
CA ASP A 184 19.39 14.43 -0.53
C ASP A 184 19.79 15.67 0.32
N GLY A 185 20.01 15.46 1.63
CA GLY A 185 20.35 16.52 2.57
C GLY A 185 19.16 17.35 3.10
N MET A 186 17.93 17.02 2.69
CA MET A 186 16.68 17.67 3.13
C MET A 186 15.89 16.75 4.08
N ARG A 187 15.16 17.32 5.04
CA ARG A 187 14.23 16.58 5.88
C ARG A 187 13.03 16.16 5.02
N LEU A 188 12.70 14.88 5.06
CA LEU A 188 11.63 14.32 4.23
C LEU A 188 10.27 15.01 4.46
N ILE A 189 9.95 15.30 5.71
CA ILE A 189 8.65 15.90 6.04
C ILE A 189 8.68 17.41 5.90
N GLU A 190 9.57 18.10 6.63
CA GLU A 190 9.53 19.55 6.75
C GLU A 190 10.01 20.28 5.48
N ASP A 191 11.03 19.73 4.81
CA ASP A 191 11.65 20.43 3.67
C ASP A 191 11.08 19.94 2.32
N ILE A 192 10.48 18.72 2.26
CA ILE A 192 9.95 18.14 1.03
C ILE A 192 8.42 18.01 1.11
N THR A 193 7.89 17.12 1.98
CA THR A 193 6.45 16.79 2.00
C THR A 193 5.58 17.99 2.37
N PHE A 194 6.04 18.89 3.26
CA PHE A 194 5.32 20.12 3.59
C PHE A 194 5.19 21.04 2.38
N GLU A 195 6.26 21.18 1.59
CA GLU A 195 6.22 22.00 0.37
C GLU A 195 5.26 21.39 -0.68
N ASP A 196 5.34 20.07 -0.86
CA ASP A 196 4.47 19.34 -1.78
C ASP A 196 3.00 19.33 -1.35
N SER A 197 2.72 19.58 -0.04
CA SER A 197 1.35 19.59 0.51
C SER A 197 0.58 20.90 0.27
N VAL A 198 1.22 21.92 -0.33
CA VAL A 198 0.54 23.19 -0.62
C VAL A 198 -0.56 22.98 -1.65
N GLY A 199 -1.81 23.23 -1.26
CA GLY A 199 -3.00 22.98 -2.09
C GLY A 199 -3.40 21.50 -2.18
N HIS A 200 -2.71 20.61 -1.47
CA HIS A 200 -2.98 19.17 -1.44
C HIS A 200 -3.13 18.66 0.00
N GLU A 201 -3.84 17.56 0.17
CA GLU A 201 -3.97 16.88 1.46
C GLU A 201 -3.35 15.49 1.39
N ILE A 202 -2.53 15.16 2.39
CA ILE A 202 -1.84 13.89 2.53
C ILE A 202 -2.17 13.33 3.90
N ILE A 203 -2.58 12.05 3.96
CA ILE A 203 -2.85 11.33 5.20
C ILE A 203 -1.67 10.43 5.51
N ALA A 204 -0.89 10.82 6.50
CA ALA A 204 0.27 10.08 6.96
C ALA A 204 -0.14 9.01 7.97
N LEU A 205 0.18 7.75 7.69
CA LEU A 205 -0.18 6.57 8.49
C LEU A 205 1.05 5.99 9.19
N ASN A 206 0.92 5.72 10.48
CA ASN A 206 1.86 4.85 11.18
C ASN A 206 1.65 3.38 10.79
N ASP A 207 2.68 2.54 10.94
CA ASP A 207 2.52 1.09 10.76
C ASP A 207 1.50 0.55 11.77
N GLY A 208 0.60 -0.30 11.30
CA GLY A 208 -0.55 -0.77 12.06
C GLY A 208 -1.82 0.06 11.85
N SER A 209 -1.72 1.21 11.18
CA SER A 209 -2.88 2.00 10.77
C SER A 209 -3.29 1.66 9.33
N TYR A 210 -4.60 1.78 9.05
CA TYR A 210 -5.15 1.45 7.74
C TYR A 210 -6.44 2.21 7.43
N ILE A 211 -6.79 2.28 6.16
CA ILE A 211 -8.05 2.80 5.67
C ILE A 211 -8.87 1.63 5.11
N MET A 212 -10.11 1.49 5.59
CA MET A 212 -11.07 0.54 5.08
C MET A 212 -12.13 1.25 4.25
N ILE A 213 -12.33 0.79 3.01
CA ILE A 213 -13.35 1.27 2.09
C ILE A 213 -14.33 0.12 1.84
N GLU A 214 -15.54 0.26 2.34
CA GLU A 214 -16.60 -0.74 2.16
C GLU A 214 -17.98 -0.09 2.20
N ASN A 215 -18.91 -0.56 1.39
CA ASN A 215 -20.32 -0.10 1.35
C ASN A 215 -20.46 1.43 1.17
N GLY A 216 -19.56 2.06 0.43
CA GLY A 216 -19.56 3.50 0.22
C GLY A 216 -19.05 4.34 1.39
N GLN A 217 -18.57 3.69 2.46
CA GLN A 217 -17.99 4.36 3.61
C GLN A 217 -16.47 4.16 3.63
N THR A 218 -15.74 5.22 3.98
CA THR A 218 -14.30 5.21 4.19
C THR A 218 -14.00 5.48 5.65
N THR A 219 -13.32 4.53 6.31
CA THR A 219 -12.98 4.63 7.73
C THR A 219 -11.48 4.44 7.92
N LEU A 220 -10.85 5.36 8.63
CA LEU A 220 -9.45 5.29 9.04
C LEU A 220 -9.38 4.69 10.44
N TYR A 221 -8.46 3.76 10.63
CA TYR A 221 -8.18 3.08 11.90
C TYR A 221 -6.73 3.30 12.31
N GLY A 222 -6.52 3.66 13.56
CA GLY A 222 -5.20 3.79 14.16
C GLY A 222 -4.56 5.17 13.98
N GLU A 223 -3.31 5.29 14.40
CA GLU A 223 -2.62 6.57 14.47
C GLU A 223 -2.32 7.13 13.08
N ALA A 224 -2.85 8.33 12.83
CA ALA A 224 -2.72 9.03 11.56
C ALA A 224 -2.66 10.54 11.72
N TYR A 225 -2.02 11.18 10.76
CA TYR A 225 -1.83 12.61 10.71
C TYR A 225 -2.26 13.16 9.35
N ARG A 226 -2.72 14.39 9.33
CA ARG A 226 -2.97 15.16 8.12
C ARG A 226 -1.83 16.12 7.89
N ILE A 227 -1.25 16.08 6.71
CA ILE A 227 -0.29 17.06 6.19
C ILE A 227 -1.02 17.85 5.11
N LYS A 228 -1.17 19.15 5.33
CA LYS A 228 -1.84 20.07 4.39
C LYS A 228 -1.32 21.47 4.58
N ASP A 229 -1.00 22.15 3.49
CA ASP A 229 -0.54 23.55 3.49
C ASP A 229 0.59 23.79 4.50
N ARG A 230 1.59 22.88 4.52
CA ARG A 230 2.75 22.87 5.44
C ARG A 230 2.41 22.66 6.92
N GLN A 231 1.23 22.15 7.21
CA GLN A 231 0.80 21.90 8.59
C GLN A 231 0.61 20.41 8.83
N LEU A 232 1.07 19.96 9.98
CA LEU A 232 0.86 18.61 10.49
C LEU A 232 -0.16 18.64 11.62
N THR A 233 -1.24 17.85 11.49
CA THR A 233 -2.30 17.74 12.49
C THR A 233 -2.62 16.28 12.74
N GLN A 234 -2.65 15.83 13.99
CA GLN A 234 -3.09 14.48 14.32
C GLN A 234 -4.59 14.34 14.05
N LEU A 235 -4.97 13.32 13.27
CA LEU A 235 -6.37 13.02 12.93
C LEU A 235 -6.97 11.95 13.83
N CYS A 236 -6.19 10.90 14.10
CA CYS A 236 -6.66 9.73 14.83
C CYS A 236 -5.52 9.19 15.70
N LYS A 237 -5.83 8.63 16.85
CA LYS A 237 -4.85 8.01 17.75
C LYS A 237 -4.84 6.51 17.60
N ASP A 238 -3.80 5.88 18.13
CA ASP A 238 -3.74 4.44 18.24
C ASP A 238 -4.96 3.89 19.02
N GLY A 239 -5.58 2.83 18.50
CA GLY A 239 -6.80 2.26 19.07
C GLY A 239 -8.11 2.99 18.72
N GLU A 240 -8.05 4.13 18.04
CA GLU A 240 -9.24 4.88 17.58
C GLU A 240 -9.56 4.65 16.11
N CYS A 241 -10.75 5.07 15.69
CA CYS A 241 -11.12 5.15 14.28
C CYS A 241 -11.97 6.39 13.99
N ILE A 242 -11.90 6.89 12.75
CA ILE A 242 -12.72 8.00 12.26
C ILE A 242 -13.27 7.70 10.87
N ILE A 243 -14.45 8.24 10.56
CA ILE A 243 -15.00 8.27 9.20
C ILE A 243 -14.37 9.47 8.46
N LEU A 244 -13.85 9.23 7.26
CA LEU A 244 -13.24 10.25 6.39
C LEU A 244 -14.25 10.77 5.37
#